data_9f11d579d9ff9fae46342dc8bac30f64
#
_entry.id   9f11d579d9ff9fae46342dc8bac30f64
#
_cell.length_a   1.000
_cell.length_b   1.000
_cell.length_c   1.000
_cell.angle_alpha   90.00
_cell.angle_beta   90.00
_cell.angle_gamma   90.00
#
_symmetry.space_group_name_H-M   'P 1'
#
loop_
_entity.id
_entity.type
_entity.pdbx_description
1 polymer ?
#
loop_
_entity_poly.entity_id
_entity_poly.type
_entity_poly.pdbx_seq_one_letter_code
_entity_poly.pdbx_strand_id
1 'polypeptide(L)'
;MVKKVLVINGMERTLVLEGTETLAEVLRDRLLLTGCKIGCGQGHCGACNVIMDGKVTRSCITRISKVRDYARIETIEGIGTLENLHPLQAAWVAHGCAQCGFCSPGFIMSAKVLLENNPSPTREEVRDWFNKNRNLCRCTGYKPLIDAVMDAAKVLRGEMSKEDLMFKPTDNKILGTTYARPSGIAKVTGSWDFGADEIKKMPEDTLQIALVQAEVSHALIKGIDTSEAENMPGVYKVITYKDVPGKNRITGLITFPTNKGDGWDRPILCDEKVFQYGDAIA
;
A
#
# COMPACT_ATOMS: atom_id res chain seq x y z
N MET A 1 3.82 -11.40 26.82
CA MET A 1 3.45 -12.20 25.62
C MET A 1 2.05 -12.79 25.81
N VAL A 2 1.23 -12.79 24.77
CA VAL A 2 -0.11 -13.41 24.77
C VAL A 2 -0.16 -14.51 23.71
N LYS A 3 -0.74 -15.66 24.05
CA LYS A 3 -1.05 -16.70 23.08
C LYS A 3 -2.42 -16.40 22.47
N LYS A 4 -2.51 -16.42 21.16
CA LYS A 4 -3.75 -16.21 20.40
C LYS A 4 -3.96 -17.33 19.40
N VAL A 5 -5.19 -17.79 19.30
CA VAL A 5 -5.62 -18.71 18.23
C VAL A 5 -6.57 -17.95 17.32
N LEU A 6 -6.23 -17.83 16.05
CA LEU A 6 -7.01 -17.08 15.05
C LEU A 6 -7.29 -17.97 13.84
N VAL A 7 -8.43 -17.77 13.19
CA VAL A 7 -8.73 -18.42 11.90
C VAL A 7 -8.50 -17.40 10.79
N ILE A 8 -7.40 -17.54 10.07
CA ILE A 8 -6.98 -16.57 9.05
C ILE A 8 -7.06 -17.22 7.67
N ASN A 9 -7.89 -16.65 6.79
CA ASN A 9 -8.18 -17.19 5.47
C ASN A 9 -8.56 -18.69 5.50
N GLY A 10 -9.41 -19.04 6.48
CA GLY A 10 -9.88 -20.42 6.69
C GLY A 10 -8.93 -21.35 7.42
N MET A 11 -7.70 -20.92 7.73
CA MET A 11 -6.70 -21.73 8.44
C MET A 11 -6.52 -21.27 9.88
N GLU A 12 -6.54 -22.23 10.82
CA GLU A 12 -6.25 -21.97 12.23
C GLU A 12 -4.74 -21.69 12.40
N ARG A 13 -4.42 -20.63 13.13
CA ARG A 13 -3.07 -20.18 13.45
C ARG A 13 -2.94 -19.92 14.94
N THR A 14 -2.03 -20.60 15.58
CA THR A 14 -1.63 -20.34 16.97
C THR A 14 -0.41 -19.44 16.96
N LEU A 15 -0.53 -18.26 17.56
CA LEU A 15 0.51 -17.23 17.57
C LEU A 15 0.89 -16.86 19.00
N VAL A 16 2.17 -16.60 19.23
CA VAL A 16 2.68 -16.00 20.47
C VAL A 16 3.10 -14.58 20.15
N LEU A 17 2.43 -13.61 20.75
CA LEU A 17 2.49 -12.20 20.39
C LEU A 17 2.80 -11.35 21.61
N GLU A 18 3.26 -10.12 21.41
CA GLU A 18 3.54 -9.19 22.51
C GLU A 18 2.27 -8.61 23.13
N GLY A 19 1.15 -8.63 22.41
CA GLY A 19 -0.15 -8.11 22.85
C GLY A 19 -0.33 -6.60 22.61
N THR A 20 0.74 -5.88 22.38
CA THR A 20 0.73 -4.46 21.98
C THR A 20 0.56 -4.26 20.47
N GLU A 21 0.85 -5.30 19.70
CA GLU A 21 0.75 -5.31 18.25
C GLU A 21 -0.69 -5.04 17.78
N THR A 22 -0.81 -4.38 16.65
CA THR A 22 -2.07 -4.27 15.92
C THR A 22 -2.33 -5.52 15.09
N LEU A 23 -3.58 -5.76 14.71
CA LEU A 23 -3.91 -6.84 13.79
C LEU A 23 -3.18 -6.69 12.45
N ALA A 24 -2.98 -5.45 11.96
CA ALA A 24 -2.24 -5.21 10.73
C ALA A 24 -0.77 -5.65 10.85
N GLU A 25 -0.10 -5.35 11.95
CA GLU A 25 1.27 -5.79 12.21
C GLU A 25 1.35 -7.32 12.29
N VAL A 26 0.42 -7.95 12.98
CA VAL A 26 0.38 -9.43 13.03
C VAL A 26 0.22 -10.04 11.65
N LEU A 27 -0.72 -9.52 10.84
CA LEU A 27 -0.94 -10.03 9.47
C LEU A 27 0.30 -9.84 8.59
N ARG A 28 0.89 -8.65 8.63
CA ARG A 28 1.99 -8.26 7.74
C ARG A 28 3.36 -8.79 8.18
N ASP A 29 3.63 -8.71 9.50
CA ASP A 29 4.99 -8.92 10.01
C ASP A 29 5.22 -10.34 10.53
N ARG A 30 4.16 -10.98 11.06
CA ARG A 30 4.24 -12.36 11.56
C ARG A 30 3.79 -13.40 10.54
N LEU A 31 2.84 -13.04 9.67
CA LEU A 31 2.23 -13.97 8.71
C LEU A 31 2.57 -13.65 7.25
N LEU A 32 3.28 -12.55 7.00
CA LEU A 32 3.67 -12.07 5.67
C LEU A 32 2.48 -11.87 4.71
N LEU A 33 1.28 -11.64 5.25
CA LEU A 33 0.09 -11.29 4.48
C LEU A 33 0.14 -9.78 4.17
N THR A 34 1.04 -9.42 3.26
CA THR A 34 1.37 -8.02 2.92
C THR A 34 0.31 -7.32 2.10
N GLY A 35 -0.69 -8.04 1.57
CA GLY A 35 -1.86 -7.45 0.91
C GLY A 35 -2.67 -6.52 1.80
N CYS A 36 -2.70 -6.75 3.11
CA CYS A 36 -3.18 -5.74 4.06
C CYS A 36 -2.19 -4.56 4.09
N LYS A 37 -2.61 -3.37 3.67
CA LYS A 37 -1.74 -2.20 3.53
C LYS A 37 -1.96 -1.17 4.65
N ILE A 38 -0.88 -0.62 5.22
CA ILE A 38 -0.95 0.44 6.24
C ILE A 38 -0.63 1.78 5.57
N GLY A 39 -1.65 2.59 5.27
CA GLY A 39 -1.45 3.91 4.67
C GLY A 39 -1.30 5.02 5.72
N CYS A 40 -2.24 5.14 6.65
CA CYS A 40 -2.22 6.22 7.66
C CYS A 40 -1.83 5.76 9.07
N GLY A 41 -1.94 4.48 9.40
CA GLY A 41 -1.74 3.95 10.75
C GLY A 41 -2.75 4.43 11.81
N GLN A 42 -3.75 5.23 11.43
CA GLN A 42 -4.65 5.95 12.33
C GLN A 42 -6.14 5.66 12.07
N GLY A 43 -6.45 4.65 11.23
CA GLY A 43 -7.84 4.27 10.93
C GLY A 43 -8.59 5.22 9.99
N HIS A 44 -7.92 6.12 9.27
CA HIS A 44 -8.57 7.16 8.46
C HIS A 44 -8.67 6.84 6.95
N CYS A 45 -7.85 5.94 6.41
CA CYS A 45 -7.76 5.75 4.95
C CYS A 45 -8.35 4.44 4.44
N GLY A 46 -8.69 3.50 5.30
CA GLY A 46 -9.28 2.21 4.94
C GLY A 46 -8.40 1.25 4.13
N ALA A 47 -7.13 1.59 3.86
CA ALA A 47 -6.22 0.70 3.12
C ALA A 47 -5.95 -0.62 3.87
N CYS A 48 -6.05 -0.59 5.20
CA CYS A 48 -5.88 -1.74 6.09
C CYS A 48 -7.18 -2.50 6.39
N ASN A 49 -8.28 -2.22 5.69
CA ASN A 49 -9.54 -2.92 5.91
C ASN A 49 -9.38 -4.40 5.59
N VAL A 50 -9.76 -5.24 6.55
CA VAL A 50 -9.91 -6.69 6.46
C VAL A 50 -11.32 -7.06 6.90
N ILE A 51 -11.74 -8.30 6.70
CA ILE A 51 -12.99 -8.79 7.26
C ILE A 51 -12.67 -9.55 8.54
N MET A 52 -13.31 -9.19 9.64
CA MET A 52 -13.21 -9.91 10.90
C MET A 52 -14.63 -10.25 11.38
N ASP A 53 -14.89 -11.54 11.52
CA ASP A 53 -16.22 -12.07 11.91
C ASP A 53 -17.37 -11.48 11.05
N GLY A 54 -17.15 -11.40 9.72
CA GLY A 54 -18.11 -10.88 8.74
C GLY A 54 -18.24 -9.35 8.70
N LYS A 55 -17.38 -8.61 9.40
CA LYS A 55 -17.44 -7.13 9.46
C LYS A 55 -16.16 -6.49 8.96
N VAL A 56 -16.31 -5.37 8.25
CA VAL A 56 -15.15 -4.54 7.86
C VAL A 56 -14.44 -4.01 9.10
N THR A 57 -13.18 -4.34 9.24
CA THR A 57 -12.35 -3.99 10.40
C THR A 57 -11.07 -3.29 9.97
N ARG A 58 -10.78 -2.13 10.56
CA ARG A 58 -9.54 -1.38 10.33
C ARG A 58 -8.40 -1.98 11.17
N SER A 59 -7.65 -2.86 10.57
CA SER A 59 -6.65 -3.67 11.26
C SER A 59 -5.51 -2.84 11.88
N CYS A 60 -5.16 -1.67 11.34
CA CYS A 60 -4.07 -0.82 11.85
C CYS A 60 -4.35 -0.18 13.22
N ILE A 61 -5.62 -0.13 13.66
CA ILE A 61 -6.00 0.39 14.99
C ILE A 61 -6.61 -0.69 15.89
N THR A 62 -6.74 -1.91 15.39
CA THR A 62 -7.28 -3.03 16.16
C THR A 62 -6.16 -3.72 16.91
N ARG A 63 -6.08 -3.52 18.23
CA ARG A 63 -5.10 -4.18 19.10
C ARG A 63 -5.36 -5.67 19.16
N ILE A 64 -4.32 -6.48 18.95
CA ILE A 64 -4.46 -7.95 18.95
C ILE A 64 -4.94 -8.50 20.30
N SER A 65 -4.60 -7.84 21.41
CA SER A 65 -5.09 -8.20 22.74
C SER A 65 -6.62 -8.13 22.88
N LYS A 66 -7.27 -7.29 22.06
CA LYS A 66 -8.74 -7.14 22.05
C LYS A 66 -9.44 -8.08 21.05
N VAL A 67 -8.70 -8.77 20.21
CA VAL A 67 -9.25 -9.76 19.29
C VAL A 67 -9.52 -11.05 20.06
N ARG A 68 -10.73 -11.59 19.97
CA ARG A 68 -11.09 -12.85 20.62
C ARG A 68 -10.35 -14.03 19.99
N ASP A 69 -10.14 -15.08 20.75
CA ASP A 69 -9.65 -16.34 20.18
C ASP A 69 -10.69 -16.90 19.18
N TYR A 70 -10.19 -17.58 18.18
CA TYR A 70 -10.95 -18.12 17.05
C TYR A 70 -11.72 -17.05 16.25
N ALA A 71 -11.34 -15.77 16.33
CA ALA A 71 -11.85 -14.76 15.42
C ALA A 71 -11.49 -15.15 13.98
N ARG A 72 -12.48 -15.06 13.10
CA ARG A 72 -12.31 -15.35 11.66
C ARG A 72 -11.89 -14.09 10.94
N ILE A 73 -10.68 -14.10 10.39
CA ILE A 73 -10.08 -12.97 9.68
C ILE A 73 -9.89 -13.38 8.23
N GLU A 74 -10.45 -12.59 7.33
CA GLU A 74 -10.27 -12.76 5.89
C GLU A 74 -9.53 -11.56 5.34
N THR A 75 -8.46 -11.81 4.60
CA THR A 75 -7.64 -10.81 3.92
C THR A 75 -7.77 -10.96 2.41
N ILE A 76 -7.22 -10.02 1.66
CA ILE A 76 -7.29 -10.03 0.20
C ILE A 76 -6.71 -11.30 -0.43
N GLU A 77 -5.72 -11.91 0.21
CA GLU A 77 -5.08 -13.15 -0.23
C GLU A 77 -6.01 -14.37 -0.06
N GLY A 78 -7.06 -14.25 0.75
CA GLY A 78 -8.01 -15.34 1.02
C GLY A 78 -9.20 -15.41 0.09
N ILE A 79 -9.45 -14.39 -0.76
CA ILE A 79 -10.69 -14.33 -1.55
C ILE A 79 -10.55 -14.78 -3.00
N GLY A 80 -9.33 -14.86 -3.52
CA GLY A 80 -9.05 -15.34 -4.88
C GLY A 80 -7.57 -15.50 -5.13
N THR A 81 -7.23 -16.20 -6.20
CA THR A 81 -5.84 -16.46 -6.63
C THR A 81 -5.52 -15.76 -7.94
N LEU A 82 -4.26 -15.83 -8.37
CA LEU A 82 -3.83 -15.29 -9.68
C LEU A 82 -4.57 -15.96 -10.84
N GLU A 83 -4.90 -17.25 -10.71
CA GLU A 83 -5.57 -18.06 -11.72
C GLU A 83 -7.10 -17.97 -11.62
N ASN A 84 -7.61 -17.72 -10.42
CA ASN A 84 -9.06 -17.66 -10.18
C ASN A 84 -9.43 -16.47 -9.30
N LEU A 85 -9.61 -15.32 -9.95
CA LEU A 85 -10.00 -14.09 -9.28
C LEU A 85 -11.43 -14.17 -8.75
N HIS A 86 -11.65 -13.62 -7.56
CA HIS A 86 -13.00 -13.30 -7.09
C HIS A 86 -13.65 -12.27 -8.05
N PRO A 87 -14.99 -12.28 -8.28
CA PRO A 87 -15.65 -11.31 -9.15
C PRO A 87 -15.29 -9.84 -8.90
N LEU A 88 -15.15 -9.45 -7.64
CA LEU A 88 -14.67 -8.10 -7.28
C LEU A 88 -13.24 -7.85 -7.75
N GLN A 89 -12.33 -8.81 -7.60
CA GLN A 89 -10.95 -8.67 -8.08
C GLN A 89 -10.91 -8.56 -9.61
N ALA A 90 -11.67 -9.38 -10.30
CA ALA A 90 -11.77 -9.34 -11.77
C ALA A 90 -12.34 -8.00 -12.26
N ALA A 91 -13.44 -7.54 -11.69
CA ALA A 91 -14.02 -6.24 -12.02
C ALA A 91 -13.06 -5.07 -11.70
N TRP A 92 -12.29 -5.15 -10.61
CA TRP A 92 -11.28 -4.15 -10.25
C TRP A 92 -10.19 -4.02 -11.30
N VAL A 93 -9.74 -5.15 -11.86
CA VAL A 93 -8.76 -5.19 -12.95
C VAL A 93 -9.37 -4.65 -14.23
N ALA A 94 -10.57 -5.09 -14.59
CA ALA A 94 -11.28 -4.72 -15.82
C ALA A 94 -11.55 -3.21 -15.91
N HIS A 95 -11.97 -2.59 -14.82
CA HIS A 95 -12.24 -1.16 -14.75
C HIS A 95 -10.97 -0.30 -14.51
N GLY A 96 -9.77 -0.88 -14.49
CA GLY A 96 -8.54 -0.14 -14.28
C GLY A 96 -8.41 0.50 -12.89
N CYS A 97 -9.10 -0.05 -11.89
CA CYS A 97 -9.15 0.48 -10.53
C CYS A 97 -7.81 0.39 -9.80
N ALA A 98 -6.96 -0.57 -10.17
CA ALA A 98 -5.66 -0.76 -9.55
C ALA A 98 -4.57 0.09 -10.24
N GLN A 99 -4.59 1.42 -10.09
CA GLN A 99 -3.53 2.28 -10.62
C GLN A 99 -2.25 2.10 -9.80
N CYS A 100 -2.00 2.84 -8.71
CA CYS A 100 -0.93 2.46 -7.80
C CYS A 100 -1.26 1.12 -7.12
N GLY A 101 -2.54 0.86 -6.82
CA GLY A 101 -3.02 -0.40 -6.25
C GLY A 101 -2.97 -0.48 -4.74
N PHE A 102 -2.36 0.49 -4.07
CA PHE A 102 -2.14 0.46 -2.62
C PHE A 102 -3.44 0.37 -1.80
N CYS A 103 -4.48 1.07 -2.20
CA CYS A 103 -5.78 1.05 -1.51
C CYS A 103 -6.68 -0.11 -1.96
N SER A 104 -6.39 -0.76 -3.10
CA SER A 104 -7.28 -1.75 -3.72
C SER A 104 -7.69 -2.89 -2.79
N PRO A 105 -6.79 -3.53 -2.02
CA PRO A 105 -7.18 -4.57 -1.09
C PRO A 105 -8.26 -4.12 -0.10
N GLY A 106 -8.04 -2.98 0.56
CA GLY A 106 -8.99 -2.46 1.55
C GLY A 106 -10.36 -2.11 0.97
N PHE A 107 -10.42 -1.59 -0.27
CA PHE A 107 -11.68 -1.35 -0.98
C PHE A 107 -12.39 -2.65 -1.33
N ILE A 108 -11.67 -3.63 -1.87
CA ILE A 108 -12.23 -4.92 -2.29
C ILE A 108 -12.80 -5.67 -1.07
N MET A 109 -12.05 -5.74 0.05
CA MET A 109 -12.53 -6.36 1.28
C MET A 109 -13.78 -5.65 1.84
N SER A 110 -13.81 -4.33 1.77
CA SER A 110 -14.98 -3.53 2.16
C SER A 110 -16.17 -3.79 1.25
N ALA A 111 -15.97 -3.82 -0.07
CA ALA A 111 -17.02 -4.10 -1.06
C ALA A 111 -17.57 -5.53 -0.96
N LYS A 112 -16.73 -6.50 -0.60
CA LYS A 112 -17.16 -7.89 -0.39
C LYS A 112 -18.23 -7.96 0.70
N VAL A 113 -18.01 -7.33 1.84
CA VAL A 113 -19.00 -7.28 2.93
C VAL A 113 -20.27 -6.56 2.48
N LEU A 114 -20.17 -5.50 1.68
CA LEU A 114 -21.37 -4.85 1.13
C LEU A 114 -22.19 -5.84 0.31
N LEU A 115 -21.57 -6.52 -0.66
CA LEU A 115 -22.27 -7.41 -1.59
C LEU A 115 -22.82 -8.68 -0.93
N GLU A 116 -22.21 -9.15 0.14
CA GLU A 116 -22.73 -10.24 0.96
C GLU A 116 -24.02 -9.85 1.72
N ASN A 117 -24.13 -8.58 2.13
CA ASN A 117 -25.31 -8.07 2.84
C ASN A 117 -26.36 -7.44 1.93
N ASN A 118 -25.95 -6.90 0.80
CA ASN A 118 -26.81 -6.31 -0.22
C ASN A 118 -26.31 -6.71 -1.61
N PRO A 119 -26.84 -7.79 -2.23
CA PRO A 119 -26.39 -8.25 -3.53
C PRO A 119 -26.73 -7.31 -4.70
N SER A 120 -27.61 -6.34 -4.50
CA SER A 120 -28.09 -5.42 -5.53
C SER A 120 -28.02 -3.96 -5.07
N PRO A 121 -26.80 -3.46 -4.70
CA PRO A 121 -26.69 -2.10 -4.19
C PRO A 121 -26.91 -1.08 -5.31
N THR A 122 -27.42 0.09 -4.94
CA THR A 122 -27.37 1.27 -5.79
C THR A 122 -25.95 1.88 -5.79
N ARG A 123 -25.65 2.70 -6.79
CA ARG A 123 -24.37 3.43 -6.85
C ARG A 123 -24.16 4.35 -5.66
N GLU A 124 -25.23 4.92 -5.12
CA GLU A 124 -25.21 5.78 -3.93
C GLU A 124 -24.88 4.97 -2.69
N GLU A 125 -25.51 3.82 -2.49
CA GLU A 125 -25.20 2.91 -1.39
C GLU A 125 -23.75 2.44 -1.41
N VAL A 126 -23.18 2.16 -2.60
CA VAL A 126 -21.75 1.82 -2.73
C VAL A 126 -20.87 3.00 -2.29
N ARG A 127 -21.20 4.22 -2.71
CA ARG A 127 -20.45 5.43 -2.31
C ARG A 127 -20.50 5.64 -0.80
N ASP A 128 -21.69 5.54 -0.23
CA ASP A 128 -21.90 5.73 1.20
C ASP A 128 -21.22 4.65 2.02
N TRP A 129 -21.22 3.42 1.52
CA TRP A 129 -20.48 2.33 2.14
C TRP A 129 -18.99 2.60 2.20
N PHE A 130 -18.39 3.07 1.11
CA PHE A 130 -16.98 3.44 1.08
C PHE A 130 -16.67 4.61 2.02
N ASN A 131 -17.53 5.63 2.07
CA ASN A 131 -17.41 6.73 3.02
C ASN A 131 -17.46 6.25 4.48
N LYS A 132 -18.45 5.41 4.82
CA LYS A 132 -18.60 4.82 6.15
C LYS A 132 -17.37 4.03 6.57
N ASN A 133 -16.80 3.26 5.66
CA ASN A 133 -15.62 2.43 5.90
C ASN A 133 -14.30 3.16 5.67
N ARG A 134 -14.35 4.47 5.46
CA ARG A 134 -13.17 5.34 5.31
C ARG A 134 -12.24 4.95 4.15
N ASN A 135 -12.77 4.38 3.09
CA ASN A 135 -11.99 3.97 1.93
C ASN A 135 -11.57 5.19 1.10
N LEU A 136 -10.28 5.51 1.08
CA LEU A 136 -9.71 6.64 0.36
C LEU A 136 -8.81 6.18 -0.78
N CYS A 137 -8.99 6.79 -1.95
CA CYS A 137 -8.14 6.62 -3.12
C CYS A 137 -7.72 7.98 -3.69
N ARG A 138 -6.42 8.15 -3.99
CA ARG A 138 -5.89 9.37 -4.60
C ARG A 138 -5.82 9.30 -6.13
N CYS A 139 -5.86 8.09 -6.71
CA CYS A 139 -5.53 7.86 -8.11
C CYS A 139 -6.74 7.84 -9.05
N THR A 140 -7.89 7.27 -8.63
CA THR A 140 -8.94 6.80 -9.56
C THR A 140 -10.09 7.77 -9.75
N GLY A 141 -10.29 8.71 -8.86
CA GLY A 141 -11.49 9.58 -8.86
C GLY A 141 -12.79 8.87 -8.50
N TYR A 142 -12.72 7.65 -7.94
CA TYR A 142 -13.81 6.83 -7.39
C TYR A 142 -14.81 6.24 -8.40
N LYS A 143 -15.10 6.90 -9.51
CA LYS A 143 -16.08 6.40 -10.49
C LYS A 143 -15.79 4.95 -10.94
N PRO A 144 -14.56 4.59 -11.36
CA PRO A 144 -14.24 3.21 -11.75
C PRO A 144 -14.44 2.21 -10.59
N LEU A 145 -14.18 2.62 -9.35
CA LEU A 145 -14.33 1.77 -8.17
C LEU A 145 -15.81 1.38 -7.95
N ILE A 146 -16.72 2.34 -8.14
CA ILE A 146 -18.15 2.11 -8.03
C ILE A 146 -18.63 1.24 -9.20
N ASP A 147 -18.17 1.55 -10.43
CA ASP A 147 -18.50 0.75 -11.62
C ASP A 147 -18.10 -0.71 -11.44
N ALA A 148 -16.90 -0.95 -10.91
CA ALA A 148 -16.39 -2.31 -10.64
C ALA A 148 -17.27 -3.07 -9.62
N VAL A 149 -17.73 -2.40 -8.56
CA VAL A 149 -18.65 -3.04 -7.59
C VAL A 149 -19.99 -3.39 -8.23
N MET A 150 -20.54 -2.49 -9.06
CA MET A 150 -21.81 -2.73 -9.76
C MET A 150 -21.72 -3.92 -10.70
N ASP A 151 -20.62 -4.05 -11.46
CA ASP A 151 -20.46 -5.18 -12.39
C ASP A 151 -20.09 -6.48 -11.64
N ALA A 152 -19.27 -6.41 -10.58
CA ALA A 152 -19.05 -7.57 -9.71
C ALA A 152 -20.37 -8.09 -9.09
N ALA A 153 -21.28 -7.19 -8.70
CA ALA A 153 -22.60 -7.56 -8.22
C ALA A 153 -23.42 -8.34 -9.25
N LYS A 154 -23.39 -7.92 -10.54
CA LYS A 154 -24.04 -8.65 -11.64
C LYS A 154 -23.46 -10.07 -11.83
N VAL A 155 -22.12 -10.18 -11.75
CA VAL A 155 -21.47 -11.49 -11.85
C VAL A 155 -21.89 -12.40 -10.70
N LEU A 156 -21.92 -11.88 -9.46
CA LEU A 156 -22.33 -12.65 -8.28
C LEU A 156 -23.79 -13.11 -8.34
N ARG A 157 -24.67 -12.36 -9.03
CA ARG A 157 -26.07 -12.75 -9.25
C ARG A 157 -26.26 -13.62 -10.49
N GLY A 158 -25.22 -13.93 -11.24
CA GLY A 158 -25.31 -14.72 -12.48
C GLY A 158 -25.88 -13.98 -13.69
N GLU A 159 -25.97 -12.66 -13.66
CA GLU A 159 -26.44 -11.80 -14.76
C GLU A 159 -25.35 -11.53 -15.82
N MET A 160 -24.11 -11.78 -15.48
CA MET A 160 -22.93 -11.58 -16.33
C MET A 160 -21.90 -12.66 -16.02
N SER A 161 -21.15 -13.13 -17.01
CA SER A 161 -20.01 -13.99 -16.73
C SER A 161 -18.79 -13.19 -16.26
N LYS A 162 -17.91 -13.80 -15.50
CA LYS A 162 -16.67 -13.18 -15.05
C LYS A 162 -15.74 -12.88 -16.25
N GLU A 163 -15.80 -13.71 -17.27
CA GLU A 163 -15.04 -13.60 -18.51
C GLU A 163 -15.45 -12.38 -19.34
N ASP A 164 -16.72 -11.97 -19.25
CA ASP A 164 -17.24 -10.79 -19.97
C ASP A 164 -16.74 -9.46 -19.40
N LEU A 165 -16.22 -9.46 -18.15
CA LEU A 165 -15.61 -8.28 -17.57
C LEU A 165 -14.31 -7.87 -18.27
N MET A 166 -13.55 -8.85 -18.73
CA MET A 166 -12.20 -8.63 -19.24
C MET A 166 -12.19 -8.42 -20.73
N PHE A 167 -11.69 -7.27 -21.18
CA PHE A 167 -11.47 -7.02 -22.59
C PHE A 167 -10.50 -8.05 -23.19
N LYS A 168 -10.92 -8.71 -24.27
CA LYS A 168 -10.09 -9.61 -25.07
C LYS A 168 -9.90 -9.01 -26.45
N PRO A 169 -8.66 -8.70 -26.88
CA PRO A 169 -8.42 -8.19 -28.22
C PRO A 169 -8.77 -9.27 -29.27
N THR A 170 -9.55 -8.90 -30.28
CA THR A 170 -9.94 -9.80 -31.37
C THR A 170 -9.00 -9.69 -32.58
N ASP A 171 -8.21 -8.63 -32.67
CA ASP A 171 -7.34 -8.31 -33.82
C ASP A 171 -5.86 -8.11 -33.39
N ASN A 172 -5.47 -8.60 -32.23
CA ASN A 172 -4.15 -8.42 -31.63
C ASN A 172 -3.73 -6.95 -31.38
N LYS A 173 -4.67 -6.01 -31.45
CA LYS A 173 -4.41 -4.60 -31.16
C LYS A 173 -4.82 -4.26 -29.74
N ILE A 174 -3.91 -3.64 -29.00
CA ILE A 174 -4.11 -3.23 -27.62
C ILE A 174 -4.26 -1.70 -27.50
N LEU A 175 -3.56 -0.96 -28.36
CA LEU A 175 -3.57 0.50 -28.35
C LEU A 175 -5.00 1.04 -28.58
N GLY A 176 -5.41 1.97 -27.73
CA GLY A 176 -6.75 2.57 -27.80
C GLY A 176 -7.87 1.71 -27.21
N THR A 177 -7.54 0.61 -26.54
CA THR A 177 -8.52 -0.31 -25.92
C THR A 177 -8.50 -0.23 -24.39
N THR A 178 -9.46 -0.87 -23.74
CA THR A 178 -9.54 -1.03 -22.28
C THR A 178 -8.79 -2.27 -21.79
N TYR A 179 -7.66 -2.61 -22.43
CA TYR A 179 -6.85 -3.76 -22.01
C TYR A 179 -6.39 -3.62 -20.57
N ALA A 180 -6.54 -4.70 -19.80
CA ALA A 180 -6.22 -4.71 -18.39
C ALA A 180 -4.73 -4.51 -18.16
N ARG A 181 -4.39 -3.68 -17.15
CA ARG A 181 -2.99 -3.46 -16.76
C ARG A 181 -2.34 -4.77 -16.30
N PRO A 182 -1.18 -5.18 -16.83
CA PRO A 182 -0.52 -6.45 -16.47
C PRO A 182 -0.27 -6.60 -14.95
N SER A 183 0.11 -5.51 -14.26
CA SER A 183 0.32 -5.52 -12.81
C SER A 183 -0.98 -5.50 -11.99
N GLY A 184 -2.15 -5.40 -12.63
CA GLY A 184 -3.44 -5.25 -11.95
C GLY A 184 -3.80 -6.48 -11.11
N ILE A 185 -3.59 -7.67 -11.66
CA ILE A 185 -3.91 -8.94 -10.99
C ILE A 185 -3.16 -9.09 -9.68
N ALA A 186 -1.83 -8.89 -9.68
CA ALA A 186 -1.03 -8.99 -8.48
C ALA A 186 -1.44 -7.97 -7.40
N LYS A 187 -1.85 -6.77 -7.82
CA LYS A 187 -2.31 -5.72 -6.90
C LYS A 187 -3.65 -6.02 -6.22
N VAL A 188 -4.54 -6.75 -6.90
CA VAL A 188 -5.85 -7.10 -6.34
C VAL A 188 -5.86 -8.43 -5.60
N THR A 189 -4.84 -9.25 -5.75
CA THR A 189 -4.68 -10.51 -5.01
C THR A 189 -3.78 -10.40 -3.78
N GLY A 190 -3.17 -9.23 -3.57
CA GLY A 190 -2.25 -9.01 -2.45
C GLY A 190 -0.82 -9.49 -2.69
N SER A 191 -0.53 -10.07 -3.86
CA SER A 191 0.80 -10.59 -4.21
C SER A 191 1.78 -9.55 -4.73
N TRP A 192 1.33 -8.30 -4.92
CA TRP A 192 2.19 -7.18 -5.31
C TRP A 192 2.87 -6.59 -4.09
N ASP A 193 4.19 -6.65 -4.07
CA ASP A 193 4.98 -6.00 -3.03
C ASP A 193 5.29 -4.54 -3.40
N PHE A 194 5.16 -3.65 -2.41
CA PHE A 194 5.67 -2.29 -2.43
C PHE A 194 6.98 -2.25 -1.64
N GLY A 195 7.78 -1.19 -1.79
CA GLY A 195 9.10 -1.14 -1.17
C GLY A 195 9.13 -1.50 0.32
N ALA A 196 8.13 -1.07 1.09
CA ALA A 196 8.02 -1.44 2.51
C ALA A 196 7.61 -2.91 2.74
N ASP A 197 7.12 -3.61 1.74
CA ASP A 197 6.80 -5.04 1.83
C ASP A 197 8.03 -5.90 1.49
N GLU A 198 8.86 -5.44 0.56
CA GLU A 198 10.09 -6.10 0.13
C GLU A 198 11.06 -6.31 1.29
N ILE A 199 11.24 -5.28 2.13
CA ILE A 199 12.19 -5.34 3.25
C ILE A 199 11.88 -6.48 4.23
N LYS A 200 10.61 -6.88 4.34
CA LYS A 200 10.18 -8.00 5.20
C LYS A 200 10.60 -9.37 4.69
N LYS A 201 11.00 -9.46 3.43
CA LYS A 201 11.41 -10.67 2.72
C LYS A 201 12.91 -10.69 2.44
N MET A 202 13.61 -9.59 2.75
CA MET A 202 15.06 -9.49 2.58
C MET A 202 15.80 -10.26 3.68
N PRO A 203 17.07 -10.63 3.45
CA PRO A 203 17.95 -11.19 4.47
C PRO A 203 18.01 -10.31 5.73
N GLU A 204 18.22 -10.94 6.90
CA GLU A 204 18.25 -10.23 8.19
C GLU A 204 19.39 -9.22 8.30
N ASP A 205 20.47 -9.40 7.54
CA ASP A 205 21.62 -8.50 7.47
C ASP A 205 21.44 -7.33 6.48
N THR A 206 20.25 -7.18 5.89
CA THR A 206 19.94 -6.08 4.98
C THR A 206 19.97 -4.75 5.72
N LEU A 207 20.79 -3.83 5.23
CA LEU A 207 20.91 -2.49 5.81
C LEU A 207 19.71 -1.62 5.45
N GLN A 208 19.27 -0.81 6.41
CA GLN A 208 18.24 0.21 6.23
C GLN A 208 18.88 1.59 6.12
N ILE A 209 18.38 2.41 5.20
CA ILE A 209 18.79 3.80 5.07
C ILE A 209 17.82 4.66 5.89
N ALA A 210 18.38 5.45 6.81
CA ALA A 210 17.65 6.51 7.52
C ALA A 210 18.17 7.87 7.04
N LEU A 211 17.28 8.79 6.71
CA LEU A 211 17.65 10.13 6.29
C LEU A 211 17.64 11.09 7.48
N VAL A 212 18.72 11.83 7.67
CA VAL A 212 18.77 13.01 8.53
C VAL A 212 18.35 14.21 7.70
N GLN A 213 17.21 14.77 8.03
CA GLN A 213 16.60 15.86 7.26
C GLN A 213 16.61 17.16 8.04
N ALA A 214 16.68 18.28 7.33
CA ALA A 214 16.62 19.60 7.92
C ALA A 214 15.23 19.91 8.50
N GLU A 215 15.18 20.39 9.73
CA GLU A 215 13.97 20.83 10.42
C GLU A 215 13.74 22.34 10.32
N VAL A 216 14.46 23.00 9.42
CA VAL A 216 14.36 24.45 9.15
C VAL A 216 14.18 24.71 7.66
N SER A 217 13.51 25.79 7.33
CA SER A 217 13.21 26.12 5.94
C SER A 217 14.40 26.67 5.15
N HIS A 218 15.36 27.32 5.83
CA HIS A 218 16.58 27.85 5.23
C HIS A 218 17.61 28.11 6.34
N ALA A 219 18.83 27.60 6.17
CA ALA A 219 19.92 27.81 7.10
C ALA A 219 21.28 27.58 6.45
N LEU A 220 22.32 28.17 7.01
CA LEU A 220 23.70 27.84 6.68
C LEU A 220 24.18 26.68 7.57
N ILE A 221 24.80 25.68 6.96
CA ILE A 221 25.42 24.56 7.67
C ILE A 221 26.83 24.98 8.10
N LYS A 222 27.03 25.05 9.41
CA LYS A 222 28.34 25.39 9.99
C LYS A 222 29.25 24.17 10.15
N GLY A 223 28.68 23.00 10.25
CA GLY A 223 29.37 21.72 10.39
C GLY A 223 28.38 20.57 10.52
N ILE A 224 28.84 19.38 10.22
CA ILE A 224 28.11 18.11 10.41
C ILE A 224 29.05 17.24 11.24
N ASP A 225 28.65 16.94 12.48
CA ASP A 225 29.36 16.03 13.37
C ASP A 225 28.65 14.69 13.33
N THR A 226 29.34 13.66 12.87
CA THR A 226 28.82 12.29 12.73
C THR A 226 29.34 11.34 13.80
N SER A 227 30.20 11.82 14.70
CA SER A 227 30.99 11.00 15.62
C SER A 227 30.14 10.16 16.58
N GLU A 228 29.04 10.69 17.09
CA GLU A 228 28.13 9.96 17.96
C GLU A 228 27.38 8.86 17.18
N ALA A 229 26.85 9.21 16.01
CA ALA A 229 26.09 8.28 15.16
C ALA A 229 26.98 7.13 14.66
N GLU A 230 28.21 7.40 14.24
CA GLU A 230 29.16 6.38 13.78
C GLU A 230 29.52 5.36 14.86
N ASN A 231 29.46 5.75 16.12
CA ASN A 231 29.74 4.88 17.28
C ASN A 231 28.50 4.16 17.83
N MET A 232 27.31 4.41 17.28
CA MET A 232 26.09 3.76 17.76
C MET A 232 26.02 2.29 17.33
N PRO A 233 25.66 1.35 18.23
CA PRO A 233 25.41 -0.02 17.85
C PRO A 233 24.36 -0.15 16.75
N GLY A 234 24.66 -0.90 15.69
CA GLY A 234 23.77 -1.10 14.56
C GLY A 234 23.92 -0.10 13.42
N VAL A 235 24.68 0.99 13.60
CA VAL A 235 25.04 1.90 12.50
C VAL A 235 26.22 1.30 11.75
N TYR A 236 26.01 1.02 10.47
CA TYR A 236 27.06 0.50 9.58
C TYR A 236 27.94 1.61 9.04
N LYS A 237 27.33 2.72 8.59
CA LYS A 237 28.04 3.88 8.05
C LYS A 237 27.13 5.13 8.11
N VAL A 238 27.72 6.28 8.38
CA VAL A 238 27.09 7.59 8.15
C VAL A 238 27.62 8.16 6.84
N ILE A 239 26.71 8.60 5.96
CA ILE A 239 27.03 9.17 4.66
C ILE A 239 26.67 10.65 4.65
N THR A 240 27.63 11.50 4.28
CA THR A 240 27.46 12.94 4.15
C THR A 240 27.76 13.39 2.72
N TYR A 241 27.63 14.67 2.44
CA TYR A 241 28.00 15.23 1.13
C TYR A 241 29.45 14.89 0.68
N LYS A 242 30.34 14.60 1.64
CA LYS A 242 31.74 14.23 1.37
C LYS A 242 31.88 12.84 0.75
N ASP A 243 30.90 11.96 0.99
CA ASP A 243 30.88 10.59 0.50
C ASP A 243 30.21 10.46 -0.86
N VAL A 244 29.58 11.53 -1.36
CA VAL A 244 28.90 11.51 -2.66
C VAL A 244 29.94 11.39 -3.78
N PRO A 245 29.90 10.29 -4.56
CA PRO A 245 30.85 10.11 -5.65
C PRO A 245 30.59 11.14 -6.78
N GLY A 246 31.62 11.88 -7.16
CA GLY A 246 31.54 12.89 -8.21
C GLY A 246 30.95 14.23 -7.72
N LYS A 247 30.02 14.80 -8.47
CA LYS A 247 29.40 16.09 -8.14
C LYS A 247 28.24 15.90 -7.18
N ASN A 248 28.29 16.52 -6.00
CA ASN A 248 27.19 16.58 -5.06
C ASN A 248 26.10 17.57 -5.51
N ARG A 249 25.59 17.39 -6.73
CA ARG A 249 24.55 18.26 -7.32
C ARG A 249 23.58 17.46 -8.17
N ILE A 250 22.29 17.78 -8.04
CA ILE A 250 21.23 17.26 -8.90
C ILE A 250 20.98 18.30 -9.99
N THR A 251 21.37 17.99 -11.20
CA THR A 251 21.03 18.82 -12.35
C THR A 251 19.59 18.50 -12.75
N GLY A 252 18.70 19.48 -12.73
CA GLY A 252 17.29 19.30 -13.11
C GLY A 252 17.16 18.80 -14.55
N LEU A 253 16.23 17.88 -14.77
CA LEU A 253 15.91 17.32 -16.10
C LEU A 253 15.35 18.36 -17.08
N ILE A 254 14.87 19.50 -16.59
CA ILE A 254 14.25 20.55 -17.38
C ILE A 254 15.03 21.83 -17.21
N THR A 255 16.07 21.90 -17.95
CA THR A 255 16.87 23.10 -18.07
C THR A 255 16.65 23.65 -19.46
N PHE A 256 15.49 24.18 -19.67
CA PHE A 256 15.13 24.77 -20.94
C PHE A 256 15.18 26.31 -20.85
N PRO A 257 15.79 26.99 -21.76
CA PRO A 257 16.67 26.56 -22.84
C PRO A 257 18.15 26.57 -22.46
N THR A 258 18.51 26.98 -21.27
CA THR A 258 19.88 27.13 -20.82
C THR A 258 20.11 26.42 -19.51
N ASN A 259 20.75 25.30 -19.57
CA ASN A 259 21.09 24.46 -18.42
C ASN A 259 22.24 25.10 -17.60
N LYS A 260 22.05 26.28 -17.08
CA LYS A 260 23.06 27.00 -16.32
C LYS A 260 22.73 27.12 -14.85
N GLY A 261 22.50 25.99 -14.17
CA GLY A 261 22.58 25.92 -12.72
C GLY A 261 21.89 27.02 -11.88
N ASP A 262 20.97 27.79 -12.46
CA ASP A 262 20.41 28.99 -11.86
C ASP A 262 19.38 28.64 -10.77
N GLY A 263 19.84 28.12 -9.65
CA GLY A 263 19.03 27.72 -8.52
C GLY A 263 18.39 26.33 -8.64
N TRP A 264 18.58 25.63 -9.72
CA TRP A 264 18.15 24.25 -9.95
C TRP A 264 19.23 23.21 -9.57
N ASP A 265 20.43 23.71 -9.32
CA ASP A 265 21.61 22.92 -8.98
C ASP A 265 21.62 22.64 -7.46
N ARG A 266 20.68 21.82 -7.01
CA ARG A 266 20.59 21.45 -5.59
C ARG A 266 21.60 20.38 -5.23
N PRO A 267 22.16 20.41 -4.00
CA PRO A 267 22.99 19.31 -3.52
C PRO A 267 22.16 18.02 -3.38
N ILE A 268 22.82 16.88 -3.57
CA ILE A 268 22.24 15.56 -3.24
C ILE A 268 22.10 15.45 -1.72
N LEU A 269 23.16 15.76 -0.98
CA LEU A 269 23.16 15.97 0.45
C LEU A 269 23.64 17.39 0.74
N CYS A 270 22.99 18.08 1.64
CA CYS A 270 23.33 19.48 1.92
C CYS A 270 24.77 19.63 2.42
N ASP A 271 25.52 20.52 1.77
CA ASP A 271 26.93 20.82 2.06
C ASP A 271 27.15 22.18 2.75
N GLU A 272 26.61 23.26 2.20
CA GLU A 272 26.80 24.62 2.72
C GLU A 272 25.54 25.21 3.33
N LYS A 273 24.38 24.86 2.77
CA LYS A 273 23.10 25.39 3.23
C LYS A 273 21.93 24.45 2.98
N VAL A 274 20.91 24.63 3.81
CA VAL A 274 19.56 24.06 3.66
C VAL A 274 18.74 25.04 2.80
N PHE A 275 18.04 24.55 1.79
CA PHE A 275 17.20 25.33 0.88
C PHE A 275 15.73 25.28 1.27
N GLN A 276 15.30 24.19 1.90
CA GLN A 276 13.92 23.99 2.33
C GLN A 276 13.85 22.99 3.50
N TYR A 277 12.74 23.02 4.20
CA TYR A 277 12.41 22.01 5.21
C TYR A 277 12.40 20.61 4.57
N GLY A 278 13.08 19.67 5.22
CA GLY A 278 13.16 18.28 4.75
C GLY A 278 14.32 17.98 3.78
N ASP A 279 15.18 18.95 3.47
CA ASP A 279 16.39 18.67 2.68
C ASP A 279 17.28 17.66 3.42
N ALA A 280 17.83 16.69 2.69
CA ALA A 280 18.68 15.65 3.25
C ALA A 280 20.08 16.21 3.60
N ILE A 281 20.54 15.92 4.81
CA ILE A 281 21.87 16.32 5.33
C ILE A 281 22.81 15.13 5.35
N ALA A 282 22.33 14.00 5.82
CA ALA A 282 23.07 12.75 5.93
C ALA A 282 22.16 11.55 5.73
#